data_039b59675e1d5f92e1c71a037f0c70d2
#
_entry.id   039b59675e1d5f92e1c71a037f0c70d2
#
_cell.length_a   1.000
_cell.length_b   1.000
_cell.length_c   1.000
_cell.angle_alpha   90.00
_cell.angle_beta   90.00
_cell.angle_gamma   90.00
#
_symmetry.space_group_name_H-M   'P 1'
#
loop_
_entity.id
_entity.type
_entity.pdbx_description
1 polymer ?
#
loop_
_entity_poly.entity_id
_entity_poly.type
_entity_poly.pdbx_seq_one_letter_code
_entity_poly.pdbx_strand_id
1 'polypeptide(L)'
;SVNEKVMIKRLDQQIFVTKTMIDMYQLKDIGSKKLRQYMLNYLAIMMTVSSILCIRSKDKENLEKKKELWQYLKKKDMRSFIRIRYGILGQTMNIPGKSGRKISSLVYIVARRLIGFN
;
A
#
# COMPACT_ATOMS: atom_id res chain seq x y z
N SER A 1 -17.50 -0.98 8.32
CA SER A 1 -18.48 -0.65 7.29
C SER A 1 -18.59 -1.76 6.27
N VAL A 2 -19.66 -1.71 5.49
CA VAL A 2 -19.89 -2.71 4.45
C VAL A 2 -18.76 -2.71 3.41
N ASN A 3 -18.33 -1.51 3.02
CA ASN A 3 -17.26 -1.39 2.03
C ASN A 3 -15.94 -1.96 2.53
N GLU A 4 -15.62 -1.71 3.78
CA GLU A 4 -14.40 -2.25 4.37
C GLU A 4 -14.42 -3.78 4.40
N LYS A 5 -15.54 -4.36 4.77
CA LYS A 5 -15.67 -5.82 4.80
C LYS A 5 -15.51 -6.43 3.42
N VAL A 6 -16.07 -5.79 2.41
CA VAL A 6 -15.91 -6.25 1.03
C VAL A 6 -14.46 -6.16 0.59
N MET A 7 -13.79 -5.06 0.93
CA MET A 7 -12.39 -4.87 0.58
C MET A 7 -11.49 -5.91 1.25
N ILE A 8 -11.77 -6.23 2.51
CA ILE A 8 -11.01 -7.28 3.20
C ILE A 8 -11.19 -8.63 2.53
N LYS A 9 -12.41 -8.94 2.10
CA LYS A 9 -12.66 -10.18 1.37
C LYS A 9 -11.90 -10.26 0.06
N ARG A 10 -11.58 -9.11 -0.54
CA ARG A 10 -10.83 -9.04 -1.80
C ARG A 10 -9.35 -8.73 -1.58
N LEU A 11 -8.88 -8.94 -0.35
CA LEU A 11 -7.50 -8.61 -0.01
C LEU A 11 -6.49 -9.30 -0.90
N ASP A 12 -6.70 -10.58 -1.19
CA ASP A 12 -5.75 -11.33 -2.02
C ASP A 12 -5.69 -10.76 -3.44
N GLN A 13 -6.81 -10.28 -3.97
CA GLN A 13 -6.81 -9.61 -5.26
C GLN A 13 -6.05 -8.30 -5.19
N GLN A 14 -6.25 -7.55 -4.12
CA GLN A 14 -5.57 -6.28 -3.92
C GLN A 14 -4.06 -6.49 -3.87
N ILE A 15 -3.62 -7.49 -3.15
CA ILE A 15 -2.20 -7.82 -3.05
C ILE A 15 -1.66 -8.26 -4.41
N PHE A 16 -2.40 -9.07 -5.12
CA PHE A 16 -2.00 -9.52 -6.44
C PHE A 16 -1.82 -8.34 -7.41
N VAL A 17 -2.78 -7.42 -7.42
CA VAL A 17 -2.70 -6.23 -8.26
C VAL A 17 -1.49 -5.39 -7.90
N THR A 18 -1.24 -5.22 -6.60
CA THR A 18 -0.11 -4.43 -6.14
C THR A 18 1.21 -5.06 -6.57
N LYS A 19 1.35 -6.37 -6.42
CA LYS A 19 2.55 -7.09 -6.88
C LYS A 19 2.73 -6.96 -8.38
N THR A 20 1.63 -7.04 -9.13
CA THR A 20 1.68 -6.88 -10.57
C THR A 20 2.20 -5.50 -10.95
N MET A 21 1.76 -4.47 -10.24
CA MET A 21 2.28 -3.13 -10.48
C MET A 21 3.78 -3.04 -10.21
N ILE A 22 4.23 -3.65 -9.12
CA ILE A 22 5.65 -3.67 -8.80
C ILE A 22 6.44 -4.31 -9.92
N ASP A 23 5.93 -5.42 -10.46
CA ASP A 23 6.62 -6.14 -11.52
C ASP A 23 6.62 -5.38 -12.85
N MET A 24 5.51 -4.74 -13.18
CA MET A 24 5.36 -4.07 -14.47
C MET A 24 6.04 -2.71 -14.55
N TYR A 25 6.08 -2.00 -13.45
CA TYR A 25 6.58 -0.63 -13.45
C TYR A 25 7.91 -0.52 -12.72
N GLN A 26 8.98 -0.75 -13.47
CA GLN A 26 10.32 -0.51 -12.94
C GLN A 26 10.59 0.98 -13.04
N LEU A 27 10.49 1.68 -11.94
CA LEU A 27 10.58 3.15 -11.95
C LEU A 27 11.88 3.65 -12.54
N LYS A 28 12.96 2.91 -12.37
CA LYS A 28 14.26 3.28 -12.93
C LYS A 28 14.25 3.36 -14.44
N ASP A 29 13.33 2.61 -15.08
CA ASP A 29 13.27 2.55 -16.54
C ASP A 29 12.32 3.58 -17.13
N ILE A 30 11.65 4.37 -16.29
CA ILE A 30 10.75 5.41 -16.77
C ILE A 30 11.55 6.68 -16.99
N GLY A 31 11.60 7.16 -18.23
CA GLY A 31 12.41 8.30 -18.59
C GLY A 31 11.94 9.63 -18.02
N SER A 32 10.64 9.84 -17.93
CA SER A 32 10.10 11.09 -17.45
C SER A 32 10.12 11.16 -15.93
N LYS A 33 10.77 12.18 -15.39
CA LYS A 33 10.82 12.39 -13.94
C LYS A 33 9.42 12.59 -13.35
N LYS A 34 8.60 13.34 -14.09
CA LYS A 34 7.23 13.61 -13.65
C LYS A 34 6.41 12.34 -13.60
N LEU A 35 6.55 11.50 -14.61
CA LEU A 35 5.83 10.23 -14.66
C LEU A 35 6.32 9.28 -13.57
N ARG A 36 7.64 9.24 -13.34
CA ARG A 36 8.18 8.42 -12.25
C ARG A 36 7.58 8.82 -10.90
N GLN A 37 7.48 10.13 -10.64
CA GLN A 37 6.92 10.62 -9.39
C GLN A 37 5.45 10.23 -9.27
N TYR A 38 4.71 10.36 -10.35
CA TYR A 38 3.31 9.97 -10.38
C TYR A 38 3.15 8.48 -10.07
N MET A 39 3.94 7.64 -10.74
CA MET A 39 3.86 6.19 -10.52
C MET A 39 4.29 5.81 -9.12
N LEU A 40 5.30 6.47 -8.59
CA LEU A 40 5.75 6.22 -7.22
C LEU A 40 4.65 6.55 -6.22
N ASN A 41 3.97 7.68 -6.42
CA ASN A 41 2.86 8.06 -5.55
C ASN A 41 1.73 7.05 -5.61
N TYR A 42 1.41 6.60 -6.81
CA TYR A 42 0.37 5.61 -7.00
C TYR A 42 0.72 4.30 -6.28
N LEU A 43 1.95 3.85 -6.46
CA LEU A 43 2.41 2.63 -5.80
C LEU A 43 2.39 2.78 -4.27
N ALA A 44 2.78 3.95 -3.77
CA ALA A 44 2.71 4.23 -2.34
C ALA A 44 1.29 4.09 -1.82
N ILE A 45 0.32 4.59 -2.57
CA ILE A 45 -1.08 4.49 -2.19
C ILE A 45 -1.52 3.02 -2.18
N MET A 46 -1.15 2.26 -3.20
CA MET A 46 -1.50 0.85 -3.27
C MET A 46 -0.89 0.04 -2.13
N MET A 47 0.37 0.30 -1.80
CA MET A 47 1.03 -0.36 -0.67
C MET A 47 0.32 0.00 0.64
N THR A 48 -0.07 1.26 0.78
CA THR A 48 -0.75 1.73 1.98
C THR A 48 -2.12 1.08 2.14
N VAL A 49 -2.91 1.05 1.07
CA VAL A 49 -4.23 0.42 1.11
C VAL A 49 -4.12 -1.05 1.47
N SER A 50 -3.22 -1.76 0.81
CA SER A 50 -3.03 -3.18 1.09
C SER A 50 -2.64 -3.42 2.55
N SER A 51 -1.73 -2.58 3.06
CA SER A 51 -1.28 -2.70 4.44
C SER A 51 -2.40 -2.43 5.43
N ILE A 52 -3.19 -1.39 5.19
CA ILE A 52 -4.31 -1.04 6.05
C ILE A 52 -5.33 -2.17 6.09
N LEU A 53 -5.65 -2.73 4.95
CA LEU A 53 -6.61 -3.83 4.90
C LEU A 53 -6.11 -5.05 5.67
N CYS A 54 -4.81 -5.35 5.55
CA CYS A 54 -4.22 -6.44 6.31
C CYS A 54 -4.34 -6.21 7.82
N ILE A 55 -4.04 -4.98 8.26
CA ILE A 55 -4.10 -4.63 9.67
C ILE A 55 -5.54 -4.71 10.19
N ARG A 56 -6.47 -4.13 9.43
CA ARG A 56 -7.87 -4.07 9.88
C ARG A 56 -8.58 -5.42 9.83
N SER A 57 -8.05 -6.37 9.08
CA SER A 57 -8.61 -7.71 9.05
C SER A 57 -8.45 -8.44 10.39
N LYS A 58 -7.48 -8.01 11.21
CA LYS A 58 -7.15 -8.61 12.50
C LYS A 58 -6.83 -10.09 12.42
N ASP A 59 -6.27 -10.51 11.29
CA ASP A 59 -5.94 -11.89 11.01
C ASP A 59 -4.43 -12.02 10.88
N LYS A 60 -3.83 -12.94 11.63
CA LYS A 60 -2.40 -13.14 11.63
C LYS A 60 -1.87 -13.50 10.26
N GLU A 61 -2.62 -14.31 9.52
CA GLU A 61 -2.22 -14.69 8.17
C GLU A 61 -2.15 -13.48 7.27
N ASN A 62 -3.10 -12.55 7.39
CA ASN A 62 -3.08 -11.33 6.59
C ASN A 62 -1.96 -10.39 7.02
N LEU A 63 -1.60 -10.37 8.30
CA LEU A 63 -0.44 -9.60 8.74
C LEU A 63 0.85 -10.14 8.14
N GLU A 64 0.95 -11.44 7.98
CA GLU A 64 2.09 -12.04 7.31
C GLU A 64 2.11 -11.66 5.83
N LYS A 65 0.94 -11.61 5.20
CA LYS A 65 0.83 -11.16 3.81
C LYS A 65 1.30 -9.71 3.66
N LYS A 66 1.02 -8.87 4.65
CA LYS A 66 1.52 -7.50 4.66
C LYS A 66 3.04 -7.49 4.64
N LYS A 67 3.66 -8.26 5.51
CA LYS A 67 5.12 -8.38 5.57
C LYS A 67 5.69 -8.86 4.25
N GLU A 68 5.09 -9.89 3.69
CA GLU A 68 5.55 -10.45 2.43
C GLU A 68 5.47 -9.43 1.31
N LEU A 69 4.41 -8.62 1.28
CA LEU A 69 4.26 -7.61 0.26
C LEU A 69 5.36 -6.56 0.34
N TRP A 70 5.67 -6.09 1.55
CA TRP A 70 6.75 -5.11 1.73
C TRP A 70 8.11 -5.71 1.38
N GLN A 71 8.34 -6.97 1.72
CA GLN A 71 9.57 -7.66 1.34
C GLN A 71 9.66 -7.85 -0.17
N TYR A 72 8.54 -8.11 -0.80
CA TYR A 72 8.48 -8.23 -2.25
C TYR A 72 8.90 -6.93 -2.93
N LEU A 73 8.37 -5.81 -2.46
CA LEU A 73 8.75 -4.50 -2.99
C LEU A 73 10.24 -4.25 -2.77
N LYS A 74 10.74 -4.54 -1.58
CA LYS A 74 12.15 -4.33 -1.26
C LYS A 74 13.05 -5.13 -2.18
N LYS A 75 12.66 -6.36 -2.47
CA LYS A 75 13.45 -7.25 -3.31
C LYS A 75 13.44 -6.83 -4.77
N LYS A 76 12.29 -6.37 -5.25
CA LYS A 76 12.11 -6.03 -6.66
C LYS A 76 12.57 -4.61 -7.00
N ASP A 77 12.39 -3.67 -6.08
CA ASP A 77 12.70 -2.27 -6.35
C ASP A 77 13.08 -1.57 -5.05
N MET A 78 14.35 -1.69 -4.70
CA MET A 78 14.86 -1.14 -3.44
C MET A 78 14.67 0.37 -3.34
N ARG A 79 14.83 1.10 -4.44
CA ARG A 79 14.68 2.56 -4.42
C ARG A 79 13.26 2.96 -4.07
N SER A 80 12.30 2.32 -4.72
CA SER A 80 10.89 2.59 -4.43
C SER A 80 10.55 2.16 -3.01
N PHE A 81 11.09 1.04 -2.57
CA PHE A 81 10.88 0.58 -1.21
C PHE A 81 11.33 1.62 -0.20
N ILE A 82 12.55 2.15 -0.37
CA ILE A 82 13.08 3.13 0.57
C ILE A 82 12.22 4.39 0.59
N ARG A 83 11.86 4.89 -0.57
CA ARG A 83 11.05 6.10 -0.64
C ARG A 83 9.67 5.92 -0.04
N ILE A 84 9.04 4.78 -0.31
CA ILE A 84 7.68 4.53 0.20
C ILE A 84 7.71 4.18 1.68
N ARG A 85 8.63 3.29 2.08
CA ARG A 85 8.71 2.82 3.47
C ARG A 85 9.02 3.95 4.44
N TYR A 86 9.90 4.87 4.04
CA TYR A 86 10.32 5.97 4.89
C TYR A 86 9.61 7.27 4.58
N GLY A 87 8.64 7.25 3.68
CA GLY A 87 7.73 8.36 3.49
C GLY A 87 6.69 8.37 4.61
N ILE A 88 5.89 9.42 4.65
CA ILE A 88 4.92 9.61 5.74
C ILE A 88 3.97 8.43 5.88
N LEU A 89 3.38 7.99 4.77
CA LEU A 89 2.42 6.89 4.81
C LEU A 89 3.08 5.57 5.22
N GLY A 90 4.26 5.30 4.67
CA GLY A 90 4.96 4.06 4.98
C GLY A 90 5.37 3.96 6.43
N GLN A 91 5.84 5.07 6.99
CA GLN A 91 6.21 5.10 8.40
C GLN A 91 5.01 4.80 9.29
N THR A 92 3.87 5.42 8.96
CA THR A 92 2.65 5.21 9.73
C THR A 92 2.19 3.75 9.69
N MET A 93 2.30 3.12 8.53
CA MET A 93 1.86 1.74 8.37
C MET A 93 2.75 0.72 9.06
N ASN A 94 3.96 1.11 9.45
CA ASN A 94 4.93 0.19 10.02
C ASN A 94 5.27 0.52 11.47
N ILE A 95 4.53 1.41 12.11
CA ILE A 95 4.70 1.70 13.53
C ILE A 95 4.20 0.51 14.35
N PRO A 96 5.01 0.03 15.30
CA PRO A 96 4.55 -1.04 16.19
C PRO A 96 3.42 -0.54 17.08
N GLY A 97 2.50 -1.41 17.40
CA GLY A 97 1.35 -1.06 18.20
C GLY A 97 0.24 -0.55 17.33
N LYS A 98 -0.66 0.24 17.90
CA LYS A 98 -1.75 0.61 17.12
C LYS A 98 -2.26 1.96 17.45
N SER A 99 -2.83 2.54 16.48
CA SER A 99 -3.54 3.76 16.57
C SER A 99 -4.73 3.64 15.68
N GLY A 100 -5.74 2.96 16.15
CA GLY A 100 -6.92 2.68 15.35
C GLY A 100 -7.48 3.91 14.68
N ARG A 101 -7.48 5.06 15.39
CA ARG A 101 -8.00 6.31 14.83
C ARG A 101 -7.16 6.79 13.66
N LYS A 102 -5.84 6.76 13.79
CA LYS A 102 -4.95 7.19 12.71
C LYS A 102 -5.09 6.30 11.50
N ILE A 103 -5.17 5.00 11.73
CA ILE A 103 -5.35 4.05 10.64
C ILE A 103 -6.66 4.31 9.93
N SER A 104 -7.74 4.53 10.68
CA SER A 104 -9.04 4.82 10.09
C SER A 104 -9.03 6.09 9.25
N SER A 105 -8.37 7.14 9.77
CA SER A 105 -8.23 8.39 9.02
C SER A 105 -7.46 8.20 7.74
N LEU A 106 -6.39 7.41 7.80
CA LEU A 106 -5.60 7.13 6.61
C LEU A 106 -6.39 6.33 5.58
N VAL A 107 -7.16 5.34 6.04
CA VAL A 107 -8.03 4.57 5.14
C VAL A 107 -8.95 5.52 4.39
N TYR A 108 -9.57 6.44 5.12
CA TYR A 108 -10.48 7.40 4.51
C TYR A 108 -9.79 8.27 3.48
N ILE A 109 -8.64 8.83 3.84
CA ILE A 109 -7.88 9.71 2.94
C ILE A 109 -7.45 8.96 1.68
N VAL A 110 -6.91 7.76 1.86
CA VAL A 110 -6.43 6.97 0.74
C VAL A 110 -7.59 6.53 -0.15
N ALA A 111 -8.69 6.11 0.45
CA ALA A 111 -9.87 5.70 -0.31
C ALA A 111 -10.40 6.85 -1.16
N ARG A 112 -10.44 8.05 -0.60
CA ARG A 112 -10.88 9.22 -1.35
C ARG A 112 -10.00 9.48 -2.56
N ARG A 113 -8.70 9.34 -2.39
CA ARG A 113 -7.75 9.55 -3.50
C ARG A 113 -7.85 8.48 -4.55
N LEU A 114 -7.92 7.22 -4.10
CA LEU A 114 -7.95 6.10 -5.03
C LEU A 114 -9.20 6.04 -5.86
N ILE A 115 -10.34 6.25 -5.22
CA ILE A 115 -11.63 6.10 -5.89
C ILE A 115 -12.05 7.39 -6.55
N GLY A 116 -11.28 8.45 -6.36
CA GLY A 116 -11.59 9.74 -6.94
C GLY A 116 -12.86 10.32 -6.37
N PHE A 117 -13.11 10.10 -5.12
CA PHE A 117 -14.26 10.67 -4.47
C PHE A 117 -14.17 12.15 -4.51
N ASN A 118 -15.25 12.71 -4.76
CA ASN A 118 -15.35 14.15 -4.70
C ASN A 118 -16.28 14.55 -3.58
#